data_b07e918efad2b6d3f6c1035fb3172fc0
#
_entry.id   b07e918efad2b6d3f6c1035fb3172fc0
#
_cell.length_a   1.000
_cell.length_b   1.000
_cell.length_c   1.000
_cell.angle_alpha   90.00
_cell.angle_beta   90.00
_cell.angle_gamma   90.00
#
_symmetry.space_group_name_H-M   'P 1'
#
loop_
_entity.id
_entity.type
_entity.pdbx_description
1 polymer ?
#
loop_
_entity_poly.entity_id
_entity_poly.type
_entity_poly.pdbx_seq_one_letter_code
_entity_poly.pdbx_strand_id
1 'polypeptide(L)'
;MALNTGIRYNYASDWGVWEGVREFVQNAQDAHEDGHKATYELKNNCLIISNKNVVIPSAALLLGYSVNGRSARGRHGDGLKTGMLALVRAGHAVEIYNGENKWTPEIEAAEEYGGERVLVVNQRKLRVTRTDFTVVIHNIGEGVWAALRARFLFLDKPIDFETLTSSIGTVLLAPSYEGCLFVKGIFVAKIKDLAAGYDFNDMDLDRDRRVVDSWSLRYKLNEVWQSLVQQHGDILYRQLRKSDSSHELHGLSNYADSGLAKRLQQELIKE
;
A
#
# COMPACT_ATOMS: atom_id res chain seq x y z
N MET A 1 -30.85 7.83 -2.56
CA MET A 1 -30.87 7.46 -1.12
C MET A 1 -29.52 7.83 -0.54
N ALA A 2 -29.49 8.56 0.56
CA ALA A 2 -28.27 8.89 1.28
C ALA A 2 -28.05 7.86 2.41
N LEU A 3 -26.83 7.38 2.56
CA LEU A 3 -26.43 6.49 3.64
C LEU A 3 -25.42 7.24 4.51
N ASN A 4 -25.80 7.51 5.77
CA ASN A 4 -24.88 8.02 6.76
C ASN A 4 -23.98 6.87 7.25
N THR A 5 -22.67 6.99 7.09
CA THR A 5 -21.72 5.93 7.47
C THR A 5 -21.37 5.96 8.96
N GLY A 6 -21.73 7.02 9.69
CA GLY A 6 -21.30 7.27 11.06
C GLY A 6 -19.83 7.65 11.22
N ILE A 7 -19.08 7.81 10.12
CA ILE A 7 -17.66 8.16 10.18
C ILE A 7 -17.51 9.67 10.25
N ARG A 8 -16.95 10.16 11.34
CA ARG A 8 -16.75 11.59 11.57
C ARG A 8 -15.69 12.18 10.66
N TYR A 9 -15.81 13.45 10.31
CA TYR A 9 -14.89 14.21 9.46
C TYR A 9 -13.42 14.12 9.92
N ASN A 10 -13.20 14.14 11.24
CA ASN A 10 -11.85 14.11 11.83
C ASN A 10 -11.29 12.69 12.04
N TYR A 11 -12.01 11.66 11.62
CA TYR A 11 -11.50 10.29 11.65
C TYR A 11 -10.33 10.11 10.69
N ALA A 12 -9.22 9.49 11.13
CA ALA A 12 -7.96 9.40 10.39
C ALA A 12 -7.56 10.77 9.79
N SER A 13 -7.46 11.80 10.67
CA SER A 13 -7.26 13.20 10.27
C SER A 13 -5.92 13.46 9.58
N ASP A 14 -4.95 12.59 9.75
CA ASP A 14 -3.63 12.59 9.13
C ASP A 14 -3.61 11.94 7.73
N TRP A 15 -4.71 11.31 7.31
CA TRP A 15 -4.82 10.74 5.97
C TRP A 15 -5.10 11.82 4.93
N GLY A 16 -4.33 11.78 3.83
CA GLY A 16 -4.46 12.67 2.67
C GLY A 16 -4.77 11.91 1.39
N VAL A 17 -4.36 12.50 0.28
CA VAL A 17 -4.59 11.93 -1.07
C VAL A 17 -3.88 10.58 -1.23
N TRP A 18 -2.67 10.44 -0.70
CA TRP A 18 -1.91 9.19 -0.78
C TRP A 18 -2.66 8.03 -0.13
N GLU A 19 -3.06 8.20 1.13
CA GLU A 19 -3.75 7.14 1.88
C GLU A 19 -5.08 6.79 1.22
N GLY A 20 -5.83 7.80 0.75
CA GLY A 20 -7.08 7.60 0.05
C GLY A 20 -6.92 6.80 -1.24
N VAL A 21 -5.98 7.18 -2.12
CA VAL A 21 -5.68 6.45 -3.36
C VAL A 21 -5.12 5.06 -3.06
N ARG A 22 -4.25 4.95 -2.05
CA ARG A 22 -3.67 3.68 -1.63
C ARG A 22 -4.73 2.63 -1.31
N GLU A 23 -5.77 2.98 -0.56
CA GLU A 23 -6.85 2.04 -0.21
C GLU A 23 -7.59 1.52 -1.45
N PHE A 24 -7.89 2.39 -2.42
CA PHE A 24 -8.55 1.97 -3.65
C PHE A 24 -7.64 1.10 -4.53
N VAL A 25 -6.37 1.47 -4.70
CA VAL A 25 -5.40 0.69 -5.48
C VAL A 25 -5.14 -0.67 -4.82
N GLN A 26 -5.01 -0.70 -3.49
CA GLN A 26 -4.84 -1.92 -2.72
C GLN A 26 -6.02 -2.89 -2.90
N ASN A 27 -7.25 -2.40 -2.72
CA ASN A 27 -8.44 -3.23 -2.90
C ASN A 27 -8.56 -3.75 -4.33
N ALA A 28 -8.20 -2.92 -5.33
CA ALA A 28 -8.20 -3.33 -6.72
C ALA A 28 -7.14 -4.40 -7.01
N GLN A 29 -5.95 -4.29 -6.39
CA GLN A 29 -4.88 -5.27 -6.55
C GLN A 29 -5.21 -6.59 -5.83
N ASP A 30 -5.83 -6.55 -4.65
CA ASP A 30 -6.30 -7.75 -3.96
C ASP A 30 -7.32 -8.51 -4.81
N ALA A 31 -8.31 -7.79 -5.38
CA ALA A 31 -9.27 -8.40 -6.30
C ALA A 31 -8.61 -8.92 -7.60
N HIS A 32 -7.52 -8.27 -8.08
CA HIS A 32 -6.77 -8.75 -9.24
C HIS A 32 -6.09 -10.09 -8.96
N GLU A 33 -5.51 -10.26 -7.79
CA GLU A 33 -4.87 -11.52 -7.34
C GLU A 33 -5.92 -12.65 -7.16
N ASP A 34 -7.15 -12.28 -6.81
CA ASP A 34 -8.31 -13.21 -6.76
C ASP A 34 -8.91 -13.51 -8.16
N GLY A 35 -8.29 -13.03 -9.25
CA GLY A 35 -8.70 -13.29 -10.64
C GLY A 35 -9.56 -12.20 -11.29
N HIS A 36 -9.81 -11.11 -10.61
CA HIS A 36 -10.61 -9.97 -11.13
C HIS A 36 -9.70 -8.89 -11.69
N LYS A 37 -9.46 -8.88 -12.99
CA LYS A 37 -8.51 -7.98 -13.66
C LYS A 37 -8.70 -6.53 -13.24
N ALA A 38 -7.66 -5.94 -12.65
CA ALA A 38 -7.59 -4.50 -12.34
C ALA A 38 -7.04 -3.69 -13.51
N THR A 39 -7.54 -2.45 -13.65
CA THR A 39 -6.99 -1.42 -14.54
C THR A 39 -6.85 -0.11 -13.79
N TYR A 40 -5.82 0.66 -14.16
CA TYR A 40 -5.46 1.95 -13.55
C TYR A 40 -5.19 2.93 -14.68
N GLU A 41 -6.09 3.87 -14.90
CA GLU A 41 -6.02 4.80 -16.03
C GLU A 41 -6.13 6.24 -15.54
N LEU A 42 -5.30 7.13 -16.10
CA LEU A 42 -5.48 8.56 -15.94
C LEU A 42 -6.07 9.14 -17.23
N LYS A 43 -7.26 9.72 -17.13
CA LYS A 43 -7.95 10.33 -18.28
C LYS A 43 -8.66 11.60 -17.86
N ASN A 44 -8.42 12.70 -18.58
CA ASN A 44 -9.04 13.99 -18.30
C ASN A 44 -8.89 14.45 -16.84
N ASN A 45 -7.71 14.33 -16.26
CA ASN A 45 -7.43 14.60 -14.85
C ASN A 45 -8.29 13.78 -13.86
N CYS A 46 -8.77 12.62 -14.29
CA CYS A 46 -9.46 11.67 -13.41
C CYS A 46 -8.64 10.37 -13.34
N LEU A 47 -8.34 9.93 -12.14
CA LEU A 47 -7.80 8.58 -11.90
C LEU A 47 -8.97 7.59 -11.87
N ILE A 48 -8.93 6.62 -12.77
CA ILE A 48 -9.95 5.58 -12.92
C ILE A 48 -9.32 4.25 -12.50
N ILE A 49 -9.87 3.64 -11.47
CA ILE A 49 -9.46 2.33 -10.94
C ILE A 49 -10.64 1.39 -11.14
N SER A 50 -10.45 0.26 -11.82
CA SER A 50 -11.56 -0.64 -12.13
C SER A 50 -11.16 -2.10 -12.02
N ASN A 51 -12.06 -2.92 -11.46
CA ASN A 51 -11.98 -4.37 -11.49
C ASN A 51 -13.15 -4.95 -12.31
N LYS A 52 -12.82 -5.86 -13.22
CA LYS A 52 -13.84 -6.56 -14.02
C LYS A 52 -14.52 -7.65 -13.20
N ASN A 53 -15.84 -7.79 -13.43
CA ASN A 53 -16.68 -8.82 -12.81
C ASN A 53 -16.65 -8.78 -11.26
N VAL A 54 -16.62 -7.56 -10.71
CA VAL A 54 -16.72 -7.33 -9.26
C VAL A 54 -17.95 -6.47 -8.99
N VAL A 55 -18.78 -6.94 -8.09
CA VAL A 55 -19.87 -6.16 -7.48
C VAL A 55 -19.83 -6.43 -5.98
N ILE A 56 -19.71 -5.38 -5.19
CA ILE A 56 -19.67 -5.48 -3.74
C ILE A 56 -21.03 -5.13 -3.12
N PRO A 57 -21.46 -5.77 -2.03
CA PRO A 57 -22.73 -5.46 -1.39
C PRO A 57 -22.71 -4.06 -0.79
N SER A 58 -23.86 -3.37 -0.76
CA SER A 58 -23.97 -2.06 -0.11
C SER A 58 -23.62 -2.10 1.38
N ALA A 59 -23.68 -3.26 2.02
CA ALA A 59 -23.20 -3.47 3.39
C ALA A 59 -21.71 -3.14 3.56
N ALA A 60 -20.91 -3.16 2.49
CA ALA A 60 -19.51 -2.72 2.52
C ALA A 60 -19.33 -1.23 2.90
N LEU A 61 -20.40 -0.45 2.82
CA LEU A 61 -20.43 0.95 3.29
C LEU A 61 -20.64 1.07 4.80
N LEU A 62 -21.00 0.00 5.51
CA LEU A 62 -21.14 0.00 6.95
C LEU A 62 -19.78 -0.15 7.63
N LEU A 63 -19.58 0.54 8.75
CA LEU A 63 -18.34 0.45 9.53
C LEU A 63 -18.13 -0.99 10.04
N GLY A 64 -16.89 -1.48 10.00
CA GLY A 64 -16.54 -2.83 10.46
C GLY A 64 -16.92 -3.98 9.50
N TYR A 65 -17.60 -3.70 8.38
CA TYR A 65 -17.92 -4.74 7.41
C TYR A 65 -16.74 -4.94 6.43
N SER A 66 -16.22 -6.15 6.33
CA SER A 66 -15.19 -6.54 5.37
C SER A 66 -15.72 -7.57 4.39
N VAL A 67 -15.47 -7.37 3.10
CA VAL A 67 -15.79 -8.32 2.01
C VAL A 67 -14.66 -9.34 1.85
N ASN A 68 -13.43 -8.94 2.20
CA ASN A 68 -12.22 -9.72 1.95
C ASN A 68 -11.90 -10.68 3.09
N GLY A 69 -11.35 -11.85 2.74
CA GLY A 69 -10.87 -12.83 3.71
C GLY A 69 -9.63 -12.33 4.50
N ARG A 70 -9.20 -13.10 5.52
CA ARG A 70 -8.07 -12.75 6.42
C ARG A 70 -6.70 -12.61 5.73
N SER A 71 -6.55 -13.08 4.49
CA SER A 71 -5.29 -13.03 3.71
C SER A 71 -5.10 -11.73 2.92
N ALA A 72 -6.14 -10.91 2.77
CA ALA A 72 -6.07 -9.66 2.02
C ALA A 72 -5.17 -8.62 2.71
N ARG A 73 -4.63 -7.67 1.93
CA ARG A 73 -3.87 -6.53 2.42
C ARG A 73 -4.71 -5.65 3.36
N GLY A 74 -6.04 -5.60 3.14
CA GLY A 74 -7.01 -4.86 3.94
C GLY A 74 -7.60 -5.69 5.07
N ARG A 75 -7.01 -5.66 6.28
CA ARG A 75 -7.43 -6.49 7.42
C ARG A 75 -8.66 -5.96 8.20
N HIS A 76 -9.00 -4.68 8.08
CA HIS A 76 -9.97 -4.03 8.98
C HIS A 76 -11.33 -3.70 8.37
N GLY A 77 -11.52 -3.86 7.07
CA GLY A 77 -12.81 -3.60 6.39
C GLY A 77 -13.22 -2.12 6.29
N ASP A 78 -12.42 -1.21 6.81
CA ASP A 78 -12.74 0.23 6.85
C ASP A 78 -12.05 1.03 5.75
N GLY A 79 -11.06 0.47 5.06
CA GLY A 79 -10.22 1.14 4.09
C GLY A 79 -10.99 1.85 2.98
N LEU A 80 -12.02 1.20 2.41
CA LEU A 80 -12.88 1.79 1.38
C LEU A 80 -13.51 3.12 1.86
N LYS A 81 -14.07 3.11 3.05
CA LYS A 81 -14.78 4.27 3.63
C LYS A 81 -13.81 5.37 4.07
N THR A 82 -12.72 4.98 4.71
CA THR A 82 -11.68 5.91 5.16
C THR A 82 -10.97 6.54 3.95
N GLY A 83 -10.76 5.77 2.89
CA GLY A 83 -10.23 6.27 1.61
C GLY A 83 -11.16 7.31 0.97
N MET A 84 -12.49 7.04 0.93
CA MET A 84 -13.48 8.03 0.48
C MET A 84 -13.39 9.31 1.31
N LEU A 85 -13.40 9.20 2.64
CA LEU A 85 -13.32 10.36 3.54
C LEU A 85 -12.06 11.18 3.32
N ALA A 86 -10.90 10.53 3.21
CA ALA A 86 -9.62 11.21 3.01
C ALA A 86 -9.60 12.01 1.70
N LEU A 87 -10.10 11.43 0.60
CA LEU A 87 -10.14 12.10 -0.70
C LEU A 87 -11.13 13.25 -0.73
N VAL A 88 -12.36 13.06 -0.22
CA VAL A 88 -13.37 14.13 -0.18
C VAL A 88 -12.90 15.27 0.72
N ARG A 89 -12.29 14.96 1.86
CA ARG A 89 -11.68 15.96 2.76
C ARG A 89 -10.54 16.74 2.10
N ALA A 90 -9.78 16.09 1.23
CA ALA A 90 -8.71 16.72 0.45
C ALA A 90 -9.23 17.51 -0.78
N GLY A 91 -10.56 17.58 -0.99
CA GLY A 91 -11.17 18.33 -2.08
C GLY A 91 -11.32 17.58 -3.40
N HIS A 92 -11.13 16.26 -3.41
CA HIS A 92 -11.35 15.42 -4.59
C HIS A 92 -12.78 14.86 -4.61
N ALA A 93 -13.51 15.10 -5.69
CA ALA A 93 -14.77 14.39 -5.91
C ALA A 93 -14.47 12.93 -6.26
N VAL A 94 -15.25 12.01 -5.67
CA VAL A 94 -15.14 10.57 -5.90
C VAL A 94 -16.47 10.03 -6.40
N GLU A 95 -16.42 9.21 -7.43
CA GLU A 95 -17.58 8.49 -7.95
C GLU A 95 -17.26 6.99 -7.97
N ILE A 96 -18.18 6.19 -7.47
CA ILE A 96 -18.01 4.73 -7.48
C ILE A 96 -19.20 4.12 -8.22
N TYR A 97 -18.87 3.35 -9.25
CA TYR A 97 -19.86 2.59 -10.01
C TYR A 97 -19.79 1.15 -9.57
N ASN A 98 -20.88 0.60 -9.08
CA ASN A 98 -20.97 -0.72 -8.48
C ASN A 98 -22.31 -1.39 -8.84
N GLY A 99 -22.30 -2.30 -9.81
CA GLY A 99 -23.50 -2.98 -10.27
C GLY A 99 -24.56 -2.00 -10.80
N GLU A 100 -25.69 -1.96 -10.14
CA GLU A 100 -26.81 -1.05 -10.48
C GLU A 100 -26.67 0.33 -9.86
N ASN A 101 -25.65 0.59 -9.04
CA ASN A 101 -25.56 1.79 -8.23
C ASN A 101 -24.36 2.63 -8.59
N LYS A 102 -24.57 3.95 -8.54
CA LYS A 102 -23.52 4.95 -8.42
C LYS A 102 -23.50 5.46 -6.98
N TRP A 103 -22.34 5.45 -6.35
CA TRP A 103 -22.09 6.01 -5.02
C TRP A 103 -21.27 7.28 -5.16
N THR A 104 -21.69 8.34 -4.47
CA THR A 104 -20.97 9.61 -4.41
C THR A 104 -20.78 9.98 -2.94
N PRO A 105 -19.58 9.86 -2.37
CA PRO A 105 -19.30 10.25 -1.00
C PRO A 105 -19.22 11.77 -0.87
N GLU A 106 -19.80 12.29 0.20
CA GLU A 106 -19.81 13.72 0.56
C GLU A 106 -19.66 13.87 2.07
N ILE A 107 -19.28 15.06 2.53
CA ILE A 107 -19.22 15.38 3.97
C ILE A 107 -20.38 16.31 4.29
N GLU A 108 -21.29 15.83 5.13
CA GLU A 108 -22.50 16.56 5.52
C GLU A 108 -22.57 16.72 7.04
N ALA A 109 -23.29 17.75 7.49
CA ALA A 109 -23.66 17.88 8.88
C ALA A 109 -24.81 16.90 9.20
N ALA A 110 -24.68 16.13 10.27
CA ALA A 110 -25.68 15.17 10.71
C ALA A 110 -26.41 15.71 11.96
N GLU A 111 -27.63 16.16 11.76
CA GLU A 111 -28.45 16.75 12.83
C GLU A 111 -28.69 15.76 13.99
N GLU A 112 -28.82 14.47 13.67
CA GLU A 112 -28.93 13.38 14.65
C GLU A 112 -27.72 13.24 15.57
N TYR A 113 -26.59 13.83 15.20
CA TYR A 113 -25.35 13.86 16.00
C TYR A 113 -24.96 15.29 16.40
N GLY A 114 -25.94 16.18 16.56
CA GLY A 114 -25.71 17.54 17.01
C GLY A 114 -24.96 18.42 15.99
N GLY A 115 -25.13 18.16 14.70
CA GLY A 115 -24.48 18.90 13.62
C GLY A 115 -23.02 18.48 13.34
N GLU A 116 -22.55 17.37 13.91
CA GLU A 116 -21.23 16.82 13.60
C GLU A 116 -21.12 16.50 12.10
N ARG A 117 -19.98 16.82 11.52
CA ARG A 117 -19.70 16.50 10.11
C ARG A 117 -19.32 15.04 9.97
N VAL A 118 -20.03 14.34 9.10
CA VAL A 118 -19.87 12.91 8.85
C VAL A 118 -19.74 12.61 7.36
N LEU A 119 -19.16 11.46 7.03
CA LEU A 119 -19.18 10.92 5.68
C LEU A 119 -20.57 10.35 5.37
N VAL A 120 -21.19 10.89 4.33
CA VAL A 120 -22.44 10.40 3.76
C VAL A 120 -22.17 9.86 2.35
N VAL A 121 -22.76 8.74 2.00
CA VAL A 121 -22.67 8.17 0.65
C VAL A 121 -24.01 8.26 -0.04
N ASN A 122 -24.10 9.15 -1.01
CA ASN A 122 -25.27 9.30 -1.86
C ASN A 122 -25.33 8.17 -2.88
N GLN A 123 -26.43 7.40 -2.87
CA GLN A 123 -26.66 6.26 -3.76
C GLN A 123 -27.72 6.59 -4.79
N ARG A 124 -27.40 6.41 -6.07
CA ARG A 124 -28.32 6.58 -7.19
C ARG A 124 -28.31 5.33 -8.08
N LYS A 125 -29.48 4.84 -8.46
CA LYS A 125 -29.59 3.75 -9.46
C LYS A 125 -29.14 4.21 -10.83
N LEU A 126 -28.37 3.36 -11.49
CA LEU A 126 -27.95 3.54 -12.88
C LEU A 126 -29.05 3.06 -13.83
N ARG A 127 -29.07 3.61 -15.04
CA ARG A 127 -29.97 3.15 -16.12
C ARG A 127 -29.51 1.82 -16.71
N VAL A 128 -28.22 1.53 -16.64
CA VAL A 128 -27.60 0.30 -17.16
C VAL A 128 -26.78 -0.33 -16.04
N THR A 129 -27.03 -1.60 -15.77
CA THR A 129 -26.27 -2.38 -14.79
C THR A 129 -24.85 -2.61 -15.30
N ARG A 130 -23.86 -2.39 -14.45
CA ARG A 130 -22.45 -2.67 -14.71
C ARG A 130 -22.04 -3.98 -14.08
N THR A 131 -21.05 -4.63 -14.67
CA THR A 131 -20.41 -5.82 -14.10
C THR A 131 -19.11 -5.47 -13.41
N ASP A 132 -18.66 -4.22 -13.51
CA ASP A 132 -17.37 -3.76 -13.02
C ASP A 132 -17.57 -2.92 -11.76
N PHE A 133 -16.65 -3.05 -10.82
CA PHE A 133 -16.46 -2.07 -9.76
C PHE A 133 -15.48 -1.01 -10.25
N THR A 134 -15.92 0.23 -10.37
CA THR A 134 -15.09 1.32 -10.91
C THR A 134 -15.11 2.52 -9.98
N VAL A 135 -13.95 2.98 -9.60
CA VAL A 135 -13.73 4.21 -8.82
C VAL A 135 -13.16 5.29 -9.75
N VAL A 136 -13.74 6.46 -9.74
CA VAL A 136 -13.27 7.65 -10.46
C VAL A 136 -12.94 8.72 -9.43
N ILE A 137 -11.68 9.13 -9.38
CA ILE A 137 -11.18 10.19 -8.48
C ILE A 137 -10.84 11.38 -9.36
N HIS A 138 -11.58 12.47 -9.16
CA HIS A 138 -11.44 13.68 -9.97
C HIS A 138 -10.27 14.55 -9.48
N ASN A 139 -9.79 15.42 -10.36
CA ASN A 139 -8.72 16.39 -10.09
C ASN A 139 -7.35 15.75 -9.72
N ILE A 140 -7.07 14.59 -10.27
CA ILE A 140 -5.72 13.97 -10.19
C ILE A 140 -4.98 14.30 -11.49
N GLY A 141 -4.03 15.21 -11.43
CA GLY A 141 -3.18 15.56 -12.57
C GLY A 141 -2.07 14.52 -12.81
N GLU A 142 -1.44 14.57 -14.01
CA GLU A 142 -0.37 13.63 -14.41
C GLU A 142 0.79 13.57 -13.42
N GLY A 143 1.29 14.72 -12.96
CA GLY A 143 2.39 14.76 -12.00
C GLY A 143 2.04 14.15 -10.64
N VAL A 144 0.80 14.37 -10.16
CA VAL A 144 0.30 13.77 -8.92
C VAL A 144 0.20 12.25 -9.09
N TRP A 145 -0.41 11.79 -10.19
CA TRP A 145 -0.54 10.36 -10.46
C TRP A 145 0.82 9.68 -10.61
N ALA A 146 1.77 10.26 -11.33
CA ALA A 146 3.11 9.72 -11.46
C ALA A 146 3.80 9.53 -10.09
N ALA A 147 3.70 10.53 -9.20
CA ALA A 147 4.26 10.45 -7.86
C ALA A 147 3.56 9.39 -6.98
N LEU A 148 2.24 9.24 -7.12
CA LEU A 148 1.48 8.21 -6.40
C LEU A 148 1.78 6.81 -6.95
N ARG A 149 1.82 6.66 -8.27
CA ARG A 149 2.05 5.41 -8.98
C ARG A 149 3.41 4.80 -8.64
N ALA A 150 4.45 5.62 -8.52
CA ALA A 150 5.80 5.19 -8.13
C ALA A 150 5.87 4.54 -6.73
N ARG A 151 4.83 4.69 -5.92
CA ARG A 151 4.70 4.04 -4.61
C ARG A 151 4.08 2.63 -4.66
N PHE A 152 3.81 2.10 -5.88
CA PHE A 152 3.27 0.76 -6.09
C PHE A 152 4.19 0.01 -7.05
N LEU A 153 4.98 -0.93 -6.54
CA LEU A 153 5.94 -1.70 -7.35
C LEU A 153 5.29 -2.52 -8.46
N PHE A 154 4.04 -2.91 -8.29
CA PHE A 154 3.30 -3.66 -9.30
C PHE A 154 2.74 -2.77 -10.43
N LEU A 155 2.72 -1.43 -10.25
CA LEU A 155 2.28 -0.48 -11.28
C LEU A 155 3.43 0.16 -12.07
N ASP A 156 4.59 0.31 -11.44
CA ASP A 156 5.70 1.05 -12.02
C ASP A 156 7.04 0.37 -11.69
N LYS A 157 7.37 -0.66 -12.48
CA LYS A 157 8.68 -1.31 -12.39
C LYS A 157 9.67 -0.58 -13.28
N PRO A 158 10.77 -0.06 -12.75
CA PRO A 158 11.86 0.49 -13.58
C PRO A 158 12.45 -0.56 -14.55
N ILE A 159 12.91 -0.12 -15.71
CA ILE A 159 13.42 -0.99 -16.77
C ILE A 159 14.70 -1.74 -16.33
N ASP A 160 15.58 -1.08 -15.55
CA ASP A 160 16.84 -1.65 -15.03
C ASP A 160 16.73 -2.01 -13.55
N PHE A 161 15.82 -2.92 -13.25
CA PHE A 161 15.48 -3.26 -11.88
C PHE A 161 16.25 -4.48 -11.40
N GLU A 162 17.45 -4.27 -10.86
CA GLU A 162 18.20 -5.36 -10.20
C GLU A 162 17.60 -5.70 -8.85
N THR A 163 17.19 -6.95 -8.69
CA THR A 163 16.55 -7.44 -7.45
C THR A 163 17.10 -8.77 -7.04
N LEU A 164 17.12 -9.01 -5.72
CA LEU A 164 17.36 -10.34 -5.15
C LEU A 164 16.09 -10.79 -4.43
N THR A 165 15.52 -11.91 -4.84
CA THR A 165 14.23 -12.39 -4.32
C THR A 165 14.42 -13.63 -3.47
N SER A 166 13.74 -13.67 -2.31
CA SER A 166 13.65 -14.79 -1.40
C SER A 166 12.20 -15.09 -1.03
N SER A 167 11.96 -16.12 -0.24
CA SER A 167 10.64 -16.43 0.34
C SER A 167 10.14 -15.38 1.34
N ILE A 168 11.03 -14.58 1.90
CA ILE A 168 10.73 -13.53 2.90
C ILE A 168 10.34 -12.22 2.21
N GLY A 169 11.01 -11.92 1.09
CA GLY A 169 10.80 -10.68 0.35
C GLY A 169 11.87 -10.46 -0.70
N THR A 170 11.88 -9.27 -1.27
CA THR A 170 12.76 -8.85 -2.36
C THR A 170 13.62 -7.66 -1.92
N VAL A 171 14.93 -7.74 -2.16
CA VAL A 171 15.88 -6.62 -2.02
C VAL A 171 15.91 -5.87 -3.33
N LEU A 172 15.74 -4.56 -3.27
CA LEU A 172 15.68 -3.64 -4.41
C LEU A 172 17.00 -2.88 -4.47
N LEU A 173 17.88 -3.23 -5.42
CA LEU A 173 19.26 -2.74 -5.47
C LEU A 173 19.43 -1.42 -6.22
N ALA A 174 18.44 -1.01 -7.02
CA ALA A 174 18.50 0.26 -7.73
C ALA A 174 18.60 1.45 -6.77
N PRO A 175 19.47 2.45 -7.01
CA PRO A 175 19.70 3.59 -6.10
C PRO A 175 18.44 4.39 -5.80
N SER A 176 17.46 4.42 -6.71
CA SER A 176 16.17 5.09 -6.51
C SER A 176 15.34 4.50 -5.36
N TYR A 177 15.59 3.24 -5.00
CA TYR A 177 14.90 2.54 -3.92
C TYR A 177 15.66 2.53 -2.60
N GLU A 178 16.90 3.02 -2.55
CA GLU A 178 17.67 3.09 -1.31
C GLU A 178 16.86 3.76 -0.21
N GLY A 179 16.75 3.12 0.94
CA GLY A 179 15.92 3.56 2.05
C GLY A 179 14.42 3.27 1.93
N CYS A 180 13.92 2.81 0.79
CA CYS A 180 12.50 2.58 0.60
C CYS A 180 12.07 1.22 1.17
N LEU A 181 11.03 1.24 1.97
CA LEU A 181 10.36 0.06 2.49
C LEU A 181 9.00 -0.11 1.83
N PHE A 182 8.77 -1.29 1.29
CA PHE A 182 7.50 -1.74 0.74
C PHE A 182 7.03 -3.00 1.47
N VAL A 183 5.73 -3.22 1.48
CA VAL A 183 5.11 -4.48 1.93
C VAL A 183 4.05 -4.88 0.91
N LYS A 184 4.23 -6.06 0.32
CA LYS A 184 3.38 -6.57 -0.79
C LYS A 184 3.26 -5.57 -1.95
N GLY A 185 4.39 -4.97 -2.32
CA GLY A 185 4.49 -4.01 -3.41
C GLY A 185 3.94 -2.61 -3.14
N ILE A 186 3.52 -2.30 -1.90
CA ILE A 186 2.99 -1.00 -1.51
C ILE A 186 3.99 -0.27 -0.61
N PHE A 187 4.34 0.97 -0.96
CA PHE A 187 5.23 1.82 -0.18
C PHE A 187 4.71 2.05 1.24
N VAL A 188 5.60 1.86 2.20
CA VAL A 188 5.33 2.05 3.63
C VAL A 188 6.05 3.28 4.16
N ALA A 189 7.37 3.33 3.97
CA ALA A 189 8.19 4.42 4.50
C ALA A 189 9.50 4.57 3.72
N LYS A 190 10.11 5.75 3.83
CA LYS A 190 11.53 5.95 3.55
C LYS A 190 12.28 5.97 4.87
N ILE A 191 13.14 4.98 5.09
CA ILE A 191 13.87 4.78 6.34
C ILE A 191 15.31 5.19 6.09
N LYS A 192 15.78 6.15 6.88
CA LYS A 192 17.18 6.57 6.87
C LYS A 192 18.06 5.38 7.26
N ASP A 193 19.24 5.31 6.70
CA ASP A 193 20.25 4.29 7.02
C ASP A 193 19.87 2.85 6.61
N LEU A 194 18.89 2.66 5.68
CA LEU A 194 18.76 1.43 4.90
C LEU A 194 19.67 1.51 3.67
N ALA A 195 20.56 0.54 3.51
CA ALA A 195 21.53 0.49 2.42
C ALA A 195 20.94 0.05 1.08
N ALA A 196 19.72 -0.50 1.07
CA ALA A 196 18.95 -0.88 -0.11
C ALA A 196 17.46 -0.56 0.08
N GLY A 197 16.64 -0.85 -0.92
CA GLY A 197 15.19 -0.92 -0.77
C GLY A 197 14.74 -2.35 -0.44
N TYR A 198 13.57 -2.49 0.15
CA TYR A 198 13.00 -3.79 0.52
C TYR A 198 11.51 -3.86 0.24
N ASP A 199 11.05 -5.00 -0.29
CA ASP A 199 9.63 -5.34 -0.40
C ASP A 199 9.38 -6.66 0.32
N PHE A 200 8.78 -6.61 1.51
CA PHE A 200 8.49 -7.80 2.30
C PHE A 200 7.15 -8.42 1.93
N ASN A 201 7.12 -9.76 1.86
CA ASN A 201 5.89 -10.51 1.60
C ASN A 201 4.90 -10.41 2.77
N ASP A 202 5.41 -10.25 4.00
CA ASP A 202 4.62 -10.03 5.21
C ASP A 202 5.43 -9.24 6.24
N MET A 203 4.79 -8.26 6.87
CA MET A 203 5.36 -7.46 7.94
C MET A 203 4.23 -6.91 8.81
N ASP A 204 4.43 -6.87 10.13
CA ASP A 204 3.48 -6.25 11.04
C ASP A 204 3.48 -4.73 10.87
N LEU A 205 2.34 -4.24 10.41
CA LEU A 205 2.05 -2.82 10.24
C LEU A 205 0.85 -2.45 11.10
N ASP A 206 0.85 -1.22 11.60
CA ASP A 206 -0.31 -0.67 12.24
C ASP A 206 -1.45 -0.43 11.23
N ARG A 207 -2.58 0.08 11.73
CA ARG A 207 -3.75 0.39 10.89
C ARG A 207 -3.42 1.38 9.76
N ASP A 208 -2.51 2.31 9.99
CA ASP A 208 -2.09 3.33 9.03
C ASP A 208 -0.96 2.85 8.11
N ARG A 209 -0.62 1.55 8.19
CA ARG A 209 0.48 0.89 7.48
C ARG A 209 1.86 1.46 7.83
N ARG A 210 2.05 1.83 9.08
CA ARG A 210 3.37 2.20 9.60
C ARG A 210 4.03 1.00 10.27
N VAL A 211 5.34 0.95 10.22
CA VAL A 211 6.12 -0.07 10.94
C VAL A 211 5.87 0.07 12.44
N VAL A 212 5.41 -1.00 13.08
CA VAL A 212 5.06 -0.98 14.51
C VAL A 212 6.28 -0.73 15.38
N ASP A 213 7.42 -1.35 15.03
CA ASP A 213 8.68 -1.17 15.77
C ASP A 213 9.91 -1.46 14.89
N SER A 214 11.05 -0.88 15.29
CA SER A 214 12.33 -1.04 14.60
C SER A 214 12.93 -2.44 14.76
N TRP A 215 12.51 -3.20 15.78
CA TRP A 215 13.00 -4.55 16.04
C TRP A 215 12.46 -5.53 14.99
N SER A 216 11.16 -5.47 14.68
CA SER A 216 10.52 -6.24 13.61
C SER A 216 11.21 -6.01 12.26
N LEU A 217 11.56 -4.77 11.94
CA LEU A 217 12.29 -4.46 10.72
C LEU A 217 13.67 -5.13 10.69
N ARG A 218 14.47 -4.99 11.75
CA ARG A 218 15.81 -5.58 11.82
C ARG A 218 15.77 -7.09 11.72
N TYR A 219 14.78 -7.71 12.36
CA TYR A 219 14.56 -9.14 12.27
C TYR A 219 14.27 -9.59 10.84
N LYS A 220 13.37 -8.90 10.13
CA LYS A 220 13.06 -9.18 8.73
C LYS A 220 14.23 -8.95 7.78
N LEU A 221 15.03 -7.91 8.00
CA LEU A 221 16.28 -7.69 7.26
C LEU A 221 17.25 -8.85 7.42
N ASN A 222 17.42 -9.34 8.65
CA ASN A 222 18.26 -10.51 8.90
C ASN A 222 17.73 -11.77 8.21
N GLU A 223 16.43 -12.07 8.30
CA GLU A 223 15.81 -13.23 7.64
C GLU A 223 16.05 -13.21 6.12
N VAL A 224 15.80 -12.07 5.45
CA VAL A 224 15.96 -11.97 3.99
C VAL A 224 17.43 -12.19 3.59
N TRP A 225 18.38 -11.56 4.30
CA TRP A 225 19.79 -11.70 3.97
C TRP A 225 20.36 -13.07 4.32
N GLN A 226 19.93 -13.70 5.40
CA GLN A 226 20.29 -15.10 5.70
C GLN A 226 19.88 -16.04 4.55
N SER A 227 18.72 -15.82 3.96
CA SER A 227 18.24 -16.64 2.84
C SER A 227 19.01 -16.40 1.53
N LEU A 228 19.60 -15.22 1.35
CA LEU A 228 20.28 -14.80 0.12
C LEU A 228 21.81 -14.91 0.16
N VAL A 229 22.42 -14.94 1.36
CA VAL A 229 23.87 -14.77 1.55
C VAL A 229 24.72 -15.84 0.84
N GLN A 230 24.23 -17.06 0.74
CA GLN A 230 24.99 -18.14 0.09
C GLN A 230 25.26 -17.87 -1.38
N GLN A 231 24.32 -17.21 -2.08
CA GLN A 231 24.43 -16.89 -3.50
C GLN A 231 24.89 -15.45 -3.75
N HIS A 232 24.60 -14.53 -2.86
CA HIS A 232 24.75 -13.08 -3.04
C HIS A 232 25.53 -12.40 -1.89
N GLY A 233 26.43 -13.13 -1.22
CA GLY A 233 27.20 -12.60 -0.08
C GLY A 233 28.08 -11.40 -0.45
N ASP A 234 28.61 -11.37 -1.69
CA ASP A 234 29.37 -10.25 -2.24
C ASP A 234 28.53 -8.97 -2.36
N ILE A 235 27.26 -9.11 -2.75
CA ILE A 235 26.33 -7.97 -2.85
C ILE A 235 26.01 -7.45 -1.47
N LEU A 236 25.67 -8.35 -0.50
CA LEU A 236 25.43 -7.97 0.89
C LEU A 236 26.65 -7.23 1.45
N TYR A 237 27.85 -7.77 1.28
CA TYR A 237 29.07 -7.15 1.77
C TYR A 237 29.25 -5.72 1.23
N ARG A 238 29.03 -5.51 -0.08
CA ARG A 238 29.06 -4.17 -0.69
C ARG A 238 28.01 -3.23 -0.10
N GLN A 239 26.80 -3.72 0.19
CA GLN A 239 25.74 -2.90 0.79
C GLN A 239 26.09 -2.49 2.23
N LEU A 240 26.63 -3.41 3.03
CA LEU A 240 27.04 -3.13 4.42
C LEU A 240 28.15 -2.08 4.50
N ARG A 241 29.02 -2.00 3.50
CA ARG A 241 30.10 -0.98 3.45
C ARG A 241 29.64 0.41 3.06
N LYS A 242 28.40 0.59 2.66
CA LYS A 242 27.88 1.94 2.34
C LYS A 242 27.70 2.81 3.59
N SER A 243 27.47 2.21 4.75
CA SER A 243 27.23 2.95 6.00
C SER A 243 27.57 2.09 7.20
N ASP A 244 28.37 2.64 8.13
CA ASP A 244 28.74 1.99 9.40
C ASP A 244 27.56 1.88 10.39
N SER A 245 26.44 2.54 10.10
CA SER A 245 25.24 2.60 10.95
C SER A 245 23.99 2.07 10.27
N SER A 246 24.15 1.21 9.23
CA SER A 246 22.99 0.70 8.51
C SER A 246 22.11 -0.21 9.39
N HIS A 247 20.80 -0.20 9.12
CA HIS A 247 19.87 -1.10 9.79
C HIS A 247 20.20 -2.57 9.50
N GLU A 248 20.72 -2.87 8.30
CA GLU A 248 21.19 -4.19 7.90
C GLU A 248 22.34 -4.65 8.81
N LEU A 249 23.32 -3.80 9.04
CA LEU A 249 24.46 -4.12 9.91
C LEU A 249 23.99 -4.43 11.34
N HIS A 250 23.11 -3.60 11.90
CA HIS A 250 22.55 -3.84 13.22
C HIS A 250 21.70 -5.12 13.30
N GLY A 251 20.93 -5.42 12.26
CA GLY A 251 20.18 -6.67 12.18
C GLY A 251 21.11 -7.88 12.19
N LEU A 252 22.13 -7.89 11.34
CA LEU A 252 23.09 -8.99 11.22
C LEU A 252 23.93 -9.16 12.47
N SER A 253 24.39 -8.10 13.13
CA SER A 253 25.19 -8.19 14.36
C SER A 253 24.46 -8.88 15.51
N ASN A 254 23.14 -8.76 15.57
CA ASN A 254 22.34 -9.30 16.66
C ASN A 254 21.78 -10.70 16.38
N TYR A 255 21.58 -11.05 15.09
CA TYR A 255 20.84 -12.26 14.71
C TYR A 255 21.55 -13.14 13.67
N ALA A 256 22.72 -12.72 13.16
CA ALA A 256 23.46 -13.51 12.18
C ALA A 256 23.87 -14.87 12.76
N ASP A 257 23.56 -15.92 12.03
CA ASP A 257 24.09 -17.24 12.34
C ASP A 257 25.57 -17.39 11.95
N SER A 258 26.19 -18.52 12.34
CA SER A 258 27.57 -18.79 12.02
C SER A 258 27.85 -18.93 10.51
N GLY A 259 26.84 -19.29 9.71
CA GLY A 259 26.95 -19.43 8.24
C GLY A 259 27.06 -18.07 7.57
N LEU A 260 26.22 -17.12 7.94
CA LEU A 260 26.26 -15.74 7.44
C LEU A 260 27.57 -15.05 7.83
N ALA A 261 28.00 -15.16 9.10
CA ALA A 261 29.24 -14.57 9.57
C ALA A 261 30.46 -15.10 8.80
N LYS A 262 30.54 -16.42 8.59
CA LYS A 262 31.62 -17.05 7.79
C LYS A 262 31.63 -16.57 6.35
N ARG A 263 30.45 -16.43 5.71
CA ARG A 263 30.36 -15.96 4.33
C ARG A 263 30.85 -14.52 4.19
N LEU A 264 30.44 -13.62 5.10
CA LEU A 264 30.91 -12.24 5.12
C LEU A 264 32.44 -12.16 5.35
N GLN A 265 32.98 -13.00 6.24
CA GLN A 265 34.42 -13.09 6.47
C GLN A 265 35.18 -13.53 5.20
N GLN A 266 34.62 -14.48 4.44
CA GLN A 266 35.20 -14.90 3.16
C GLN A 266 35.24 -13.77 2.12
N GLU A 267 34.22 -12.92 2.08
CA GLU A 267 34.23 -11.76 1.17
C GLU A 267 35.28 -10.72 1.62
N LEU A 268 35.43 -10.49 2.93
CA LEU A 268 36.46 -9.61 3.46
C LEU A 268 37.88 -10.05 3.10
N ILE A 269 38.17 -11.35 3.07
CA ILE A 269 39.49 -11.89 2.75
C ILE A 269 39.81 -11.79 1.23
N LYS A 270 38.83 -11.66 0.38
CA LYS A 270 39.03 -11.51 -1.07
C LYS A 270 39.48 -10.10 -1.49
N GLU A 271 39.30 -9.09 -0.66
CA GLU A 271 39.81 -7.72 -0.85
C GLU A 271 41.26 -7.58 -0.37
#